data_5712fcf7d3153dd473fc72e64a02f037
#
_entry.id   5712fcf7d3153dd473fc72e64a02f037
#
_cell.length_a   1.000
_cell.length_b   1.000
_cell.length_c   1.000
_cell.angle_alpha   90.00
_cell.angle_beta   90.00
_cell.angle_gamma   90.00
#
_symmetry.space_group_name_H-M   'P 1'
#
loop_
_entity.id
_entity.type
_entity.pdbx_description
1 polymer ?
#
loop_
_entity_poly.entity_id
_entity_poly.type
_entity_poly.pdbx_seq_one_letter_code
_entity_poly.pdbx_strand_id
1 'polypeptide(L)'
;MFHIVLVEPEIPQNTGNIARTCAVTGAKLHLVRPLGFSVEDKQLKRAGLDYWHELDITYHDSFEELEAAYPDARFFLLSTHATRSYAEVEYRDGDFLVFGKETAGLGQRLLSRRSEDAVR
;
A
#
# COMPACT_ATOMS: atom_id res chain seq x y z
N MET A 1 0.31 -15.01 3.40
CA MET A 1 0.30 -13.98 2.33
C MET A 1 0.20 -12.61 2.97
N PHE A 2 1.14 -11.73 2.63
CA PHE A 2 1.06 -10.35 3.07
C PHE A 2 0.20 -9.52 2.12
N HIS A 3 -0.35 -8.44 2.65
CA HIS A 3 -1.08 -7.46 1.88
C HIS A 3 -0.28 -6.16 1.86
N ILE A 4 -0.08 -5.62 0.67
CA ILE A 4 0.59 -4.33 0.49
C ILE A 4 -0.47 -3.31 0.09
N VAL A 5 -0.49 -2.18 0.79
CA VAL A 5 -1.47 -1.11 0.54
C VAL A 5 -0.72 0.15 0.15
N LEU A 6 -1.07 0.72 -0.99
CA LEU A 6 -0.57 2.03 -1.42
C LEU A 6 -1.71 3.02 -1.31
N VAL A 7 -1.56 4.01 -0.42
CA VAL A 7 -2.59 5.02 -0.18
C VAL A 7 -2.30 6.23 -1.06
N GLU A 8 -3.18 6.47 -2.02
CA GLU A 8 -3.09 7.61 -2.95
C GLU A 8 -1.72 7.70 -3.64
N PRO A 9 -1.23 6.62 -4.26
CA PRO A 9 0.08 6.65 -4.90
C PRO A 9 0.11 7.65 -6.05
N GLU A 10 1.24 8.34 -6.19
CA GLU A 10 1.39 9.45 -7.15
C GLU A 10 2.26 9.10 -8.35
N ILE A 11 3.24 8.22 -8.16
CA ILE A 11 4.25 7.92 -9.17
C ILE A 11 4.00 6.55 -9.78
N PRO A 12 3.59 6.49 -11.06
CA PRO A 12 3.20 5.22 -11.69
C PRO A 12 4.34 4.20 -11.74
N GLN A 13 5.58 4.64 -11.91
CA GLN A 13 6.72 3.74 -11.93
C GLN A 13 6.92 3.04 -10.60
N ASN A 14 6.73 3.76 -9.48
CA ASN A 14 6.86 3.17 -8.14
C ASN A 14 5.77 2.13 -7.90
N THR A 15 4.54 2.46 -8.26
CA THR A 15 3.42 1.53 -8.16
C THR A 15 3.67 0.28 -9.02
N GLY A 16 4.19 0.48 -10.23
CA GLY A 16 4.52 -0.61 -11.13
C GLY A 16 5.57 -1.57 -10.55
N ASN A 17 6.62 -1.01 -9.95
CA ASN A 17 7.68 -1.82 -9.35
C ASN A 17 7.17 -2.61 -8.15
N ILE A 18 6.32 -1.99 -7.32
CA ILE A 18 5.72 -2.67 -6.17
C ILE A 18 4.77 -3.78 -6.62
N ALA A 19 3.98 -3.52 -7.65
CA ALA A 19 3.07 -4.53 -8.20
C ALA A 19 3.86 -5.75 -8.71
N ARG A 20 5.00 -5.53 -9.36
CA ARG A 20 5.86 -6.61 -9.81
C ARG A 20 6.39 -7.41 -8.63
N THR A 21 6.81 -6.74 -7.56
CA THR A 21 7.28 -7.42 -6.36
C THR A 21 6.16 -8.25 -5.74
N CYS A 22 4.94 -7.73 -5.70
CA CYS A 22 3.79 -8.49 -5.21
C CYS A 22 3.54 -9.74 -6.04
N ALA A 23 3.65 -9.63 -7.37
CA ALA A 23 3.46 -10.78 -8.26
C ALA A 23 4.50 -11.87 -7.99
N VAL A 24 5.75 -11.48 -7.74
CA VAL A 24 6.85 -12.44 -7.49
C VAL A 24 6.72 -13.08 -6.11
N THR A 25 6.34 -12.31 -5.10
CA THR A 25 6.30 -12.77 -3.71
C THR A 25 4.96 -13.41 -3.30
N GLY A 26 3.94 -13.27 -4.13
CA GLY A 26 2.60 -13.74 -3.80
C GLY A 26 1.82 -12.80 -2.88
N ALA A 27 2.32 -11.60 -2.62
CA ALA A 27 1.62 -10.61 -1.82
C ALA A 27 0.45 -10.02 -2.62
N LYS A 28 -0.64 -9.69 -1.93
CA LYS A 28 -1.78 -9.03 -2.55
C LYS A 28 -1.61 -7.53 -2.52
N LEU A 29 -1.92 -6.86 -3.62
CA LEU A 29 -1.81 -5.40 -3.73
C LEU A 29 -3.19 -4.74 -3.62
N HIS A 30 -3.26 -3.70 -2.80
CA HIS A 30 -4.44 -2.85 -2.65
C HIS A 30 -4.04 -1.42 -2.99
N LEU A 31 -4.88 -0.74 -3.78
CA LEU A 31 -4.68 0.67 -4.11
C LEU A 31 -5.84 1.47 -3.57
N VAL A 32 -5.54 2.50 -2.77
CA VAL A 32 -6.55 3.41 -2.23
C VAL A 32 -6.58 4.68 -3.07
N ARG A 33 -7.75 4.97 -3.63
CA ARG A 33 -7.97 6.17 -4.47
C ARG A 33 -8.01 7.44 -3.62
N PRO A 34 -7.75 8.60 -4.20
CA PRO A 34 -7.47 8.80 -5.63
C PRO A 34 -6.04 8.44 -6.00
N LEU A 35 -5.86 7.93 -7.22
CA LEU A 35 -4.54 7.68 -7.78
C LEU A 35 -4.05 8.92 -8.51
N GLY A 36 -2.77 9.24 -8.37
CA GLY A 36 -2.15 10.37 -9.09
C GLY A 36 -1.85 10.08 -10.55
N PHE A 37 -2.35 8.96 -11.08
CA PHE A 37 -2.11 8.54 -12.46
C PHE A 37 -3.23 7.61 -12.91
N SER A 38 -3.28 7.34 -14.22
CA SER A 38 -4.20 6.35 -14.79
C SER A 38 -3.51 4.99 -14.90
N VAL A 39 -4.26 3.90 -14.69
CA VAL A 39 -3.74 2.55 -14.90
C VAL A 39 -3.42 2.28 -16.37
N GLU A 40 -3.88 3.16 -17.27
CA GLU A 40 -3.53 3.13 -18.69
C GLU A 40 -2.25 3.93 -18.98
N ASP A 41 -1.62 4.50 -17.97
CA ASP A 41 -0.43 5.33 -18.12
C ASP A 41 0.73 4.54 -18.73
N LYS A 42 1.42 5.17 -19.68
CA LYS A 42 2.55 4.54 -20.37
C LYS A 42 3.71 4.23 -19.41
N GLN A 43 3.89 5.06 -18.39
CA GLN A 43 4.97 4.86 -17.41
C GLN A 43 4.68 3.63 -16.56
N LEU A 44 3.43 3.37 -16.25
CA LEU A 44 3.02 2.17 -15.54
C LEU A 44 3.36 0.94 -16.38
N LYS A 45 3.05 0.98 -17.68
CA LYS A 45 3.36 -0.11 -18.60
C LYS A 45 4.86 -0.31 -18.78
N ARG A 46 5.64 0.79 -18.81
CA ARG A 46 7.10 0.73 -18.92
C ARG A 46 7.76 0.11 -17.69
N ALA A 47 7.10 0.12 -16.55
CA ALA A 47 7.61 -0.55 -15.36
C ALA A 47 7.49 -2.08 -15.48
N GLY A 48 7.12 -2.57 -16.65
CA GLY A 48 7.07 -4.00 -16.94
C GLY A 48 5.75 -4.65 -16.62
N LEU A 49 4.66 -3.87 -16.64
CA LEU A 49 3.35 -4.38 -16.26
C LEU A 49 2.41 -4.53 -17.44
N ASP A 50 2.88 -5.16 -18.52
CA ASP A 50 2.01 -5.58 -19.59
C ASP A 50 0.90 -6.52 -19.08
N TYR A 51 1.15 -7.14 -17.94
CA TYR A 51 0.26 -8.08 -17.30
C TYR A 51 -0.52 -7.47 -16.13
N TRP A 52 -0.67 -6.12 -16.09
CA TRP A 52 -1.39 -5.44 -15.02
C TRP A 52 -2.77 -6.03 -14.77
N HIS A 53 -3.48 -6.34 -15.85
CA HIS A 53 -4.83 -6.89 -15.77
C HIS A 53 -4.88 -8.33 -15.26
N GLU A 54 -3.73 -9.00 -15.21
CA GLU A 54 -3.62 -10.36 -14.69
C GLU A 54 -3.27 -10.38 -13.19
N LEU A 55 -2.93 -9.22 -12.63
CA LEU A 55 -2.57 -9.12 -11.21
C LEU A 55 -3.81 -9.06 -10.33
N ASP A 56 -3.70 -9.64 -9.14
CA ASP A 56 -4.74 -9.56 -8.12
C ASP A 56 -4.62 -8.23 -7.38
N ILE A 57 -5.25 -7.19 -7.95
CA ILE A 57 -5.25 -5.85 -7.38
C ILE A 57 -6.66 -5.48 -6.99
N THR A 58 -6.82 -5.03 -5.74
CA THR A 58 -8.10 -4.53 -5.25
C THR A 58 -8.01 -3.02 -5.06
N TYR A 59 -9.03 -2.30 -5.54
CA TYR A 59 -9.14 -0.86 -5.41
C TYR A 59 -10.12 -0.52 -4.31
N HIS A 60 -9.79 0.51 -3.53
CA HIS A 60 -10.65 1.02 -2.46
C HIS A 60 -10.80 2.53 -2.64
N ASP A 61 -11.99 3.05 -2.37
CA ASP A 61 -12.26 4.49 -2.51
C ASP A 61 -11.72 5.30 -1.34
N SER A 62 -11.46 4.65 -0.21
CA SER A 62 -10.88 5.27 0.97
C SER A 62 -10.18 4.22 1.82
N PHE A 63 -9.33 4.67 2.74
CA PHE A 63 -8.70 3.76 3.70
C PHE A 63 -9.73 3.16 4.64
N GLU A 64 -10.74 3.95 5.01
CA GLU A 64 -11.84 3.48 5.87
C GLU A 64 -12.62 2.33 5.22
N GLU A 65 -12.80 2.38 3.91
CA GLU A 65 -13.42 1.28 3.16
C GLU A 65 -12.58 0.01 3.24
N LEU A 66 -11.26 0.15 3.10
CA LEU A 66 -10.34 -0.97 3.26
C LEU A 66 -10.43 -1.57 4.66
N GLU A 67 -10.44 -0.72 5.70
CA GLU A 67 -10.56 -1.17 7.08
C GLU A 67 -11.86 -1.95 7.31
N ALA A 68 -12.95 -1.48 6.74
CA ALA A 68 -14.25 -2.13 6.87
C ALA A 68 -14.28 -3.50 6.19
N ALA A 69 -13.52 -3.65 5.10
CA ALA A 69 -13.44 -4.93 4.39
C ALA A 69 -12.60 -5.97 5.13
N TYR A 70 -11.69 -5.53 5.98
CA TYR A 70 -10.80 -6.43 6.73
C TYR A 70 -10.77 -6.03 8.21
N PRO A 71 -11.88 -6.22 8.93
CA PRO A 71 -12.02 -5.70 10.30
C PRO A 71 -11.08 -6.35 11.32
N ASP A 72 -10.61 -7.56 11.04
CA ASP A 72 -9.73 -8.29 11.97
C ASP A 72 -8.26 -8.21 11.59
N ALA A 73 -7.93 -7.47 10.53
CA ALA A 73 -6.56 -7.40 10.04
C ALA A 73 -5.68 -6.50 10.90
N ARG A 74 -4.39 -6.83 10.92
CA ARG A 74 -3.37 -5.99 11.53
C ARG A 74 -2.80 -5.09 10.46
N PHE A 75 -2.77 -3.78 10.70
CA PHE A 75 -2.24 -2.79 9.78
C PHE A 75 -0.98 -2.17 10.36
N PHE A 76 0.08 -2.15 9.57
CA PHE A 76 1.33 -1.48 9.92
C PHE A 76 1.52 -0.31 8.97
N LEU A 77 1.52 0.90 9.53
CA LEU A 77 1.62 2.14 8.75
C LEU A 77 3.08 2.57 8.69
N LEU A 78 3.67 2.54 7.51
CA LEU A 78 5.06 2.94 7.36
C LEU A 78 5.16 4.46 7.25
N SER A 79 5.87 5.06 8.20
CA SER A 79 5.98 6.51 8.33
C SER A 79 7.32 6.90 8.95
N THR A 80 7.94 7.94 8.39
CA THR A 80 9.16 8.49 8.98
C THR A 80 8.91 9.19 10.31
N HIS A 81 7.65 9.42 10.67
CA HIS A 81 7.27 10.06 11.94
C HIS A 81 7.11 9.05 13.07
N ALA A 82 7.15 7.75 12.78
CA ALA A 82 7.03 6.73 13.80
C ALA A 82 8.32 6.59 14.60
N THR A 83 8.19 6.14 15.84
CA THR A 83 9.33 5.87 16.71
C THR A 83 9.66 4.37 16.76
N ARG A 84 8.67 3.51 16.54
CA ARG A 84 8.84 2.07 16.56
C ARG A 84 9.48 1.60 15.26
N SER A 85 10.55 0.80 15.37
CA SER A 85 11.23 0.25 14.20
C SER A 85 10.40 -0.87 13.55
N TYR A 86 10.32 -0.85 12.21
CA TYR A 86 9.68 -1.94 11.48
C TYR A 86 10.37 -3.29 11.74
N ALA A 87 11.67 -3.26 12.05
CA ALA A 87 12.44 -4.47 12.31
C ALA A 87 12.14 -5.09 13.68
N GLU A 88 11.51 -4.35 14.58
CA GLU A 88 11.12 -4.84 15.91
C GLU A 88 9.78 -5.55 15.91
N VAL A 89 9.07 -5.52 14.78
CA VAL A 89 7.75 -6.12 14.67
C VAL A 89 7.86 -7.57 14.23
N GLU A 90 7.11 -8.44 14.90
CA GLU A 90 6.95 -9.81 14.45
C GLU A 90 5.72 -9.90 13.54
N TYR A 91 5.97 -9.96 12.24
CA TYR A 91 4.91 -9.99 11.26
C TYR A 91 4.31 -11.38 11.13
N ARG A 92 3.03 -11.42 10.80
CA ARG A 92 2.27 -12.65 10.63
C ARG A 92 1.63 -12.70 9.26
N ASP A 93 1.31 -13.90 8.82
CA ASP A 93 0.54 -14.09 7.58
C ASP A 93 -0.78 -13.33 7.68
N GLY A 94 -1.12 -12.62 6.63
CA GLY A 94 -2.33 -11.79 6.60
C GLY A 94 -2.13 -10.35 7.03
N ASP A 95 -0.93 -9.97 7.49
CA ASP A 95 -0.67 -8.59 7.88
C ASP A 95 -0.67 -7.64 6.68
N PHE A 96 -1.10 -6.41 6.93
CA PHE A 96 -1.15 -5.34 5.93
C PHE A 96 -0.03 -4.34 6.19
N LEU A 97 0.79 -4.10 5.16
CA LEU A 97 1.84 -3.08 5.18
C LEU A 97 1.34 -1.90 4.35
N VAL A 98 1.20 -0.73 4.98
CA VAL A 98 0.55 0.43 4.40
C VAL A 98 1.57 1.53 4.13
N PHE A 99 1.66 1.94 2.87
CA PHE A 99 2.56 2.99 2.41
C PHE A 99 1.75 4.20 1.96
N GLY A 100 2.21 5.40 2.31
CA GLY A 100 1.59 6.64 1.90
C GLY A 100 2.06 7.10 0.53
N LYS A 101 1.51 8.23 0.09
CA LYS A 101 1.93 8.84 -1.17
C LYS A 101 3.38 9.33 -1.06
N GLU A 102 4.05 9.38 -2.21
CA GLU A 102 5.50 9.61 -2.25
C GLU A 102 5.91 10.96 -1.70
N THR A 103 5.10 11.99 -1.89
CA THR A 103 5.44 13.35 -1.45
C THR A 103 5.07 13.64 0.01
N ALA A 104 3.92 13.18 0.47
CA ALA A 104 3.38 13.59 1.77
C ALA A 104 3.15 12.44 2.75
N GLY A 105 3.40 11.20 2.34
CA GLY A 105 3.17 10.04 3.20
C GLY A 105 1.70 9.78 3.44
N LEU A 106 1.38 9.22 4.61
CA LEU A 106 0.01 8.76 4.94
C LEU A 106 -0.93 9.87 5.41
N GLY A 107 -0.40 11.04 5.68
CA GLY A 107 -1.21 12.13 6.19
C GLY A 107 -1.40 12.05 7.70
N GLN A 108 -1.55 13.22 8.32
CA GLN A 108 -1.60 13.34 9.77
C GLN A 108 -2.85 12.76 10.38
N ARG A 109 -3.98 12.86 9.70
CA ARG A 109 -5.25 12.34 10.20
C ARG A 109 -5.19 10.83 10.44
N LEU A 110 -4.69 10.08 9.45
CA LEU A 110 -4.57 8.64 9.56
C LEU A 110 -3.54 8.24 10.61
N LEU A 111 -2.38 8.89 10.61
CA LEU A 111 -1.31 8.61 11.55
C LEU A 111 -1.73 8.91 13.00
N SER A 112 -2.51 9.97 13.21
CA SER A 112 -3.02 10.30 14.56
C SER A 112 -4.03 9.27 15.05
N ARG A 113 -4.89 8.81 14.15
CA ARG A 113 -5.93 7.83 14.49
C ARG A 113 -5.36 6.44 14.78
N ARG A 114 -4.26 6.08 14.14
CA ARG A 114 -3.61 4.78 14.27
C ARG A 114 -2.15 4.89 14.66
N SER A 115 -1.85 5.78 15.59
CA SER A 115 -0.45 6.06 15.95
C SER A 115 0.28 4.82 16.50
N GLU A 116 -0.41 3.93 17.18
CA GLU A 116 0.20 2.70 17.70
C GLU A 116 0.57 1.70 16.61
N ASP A 117 0.02 1.86 15.41
CA ASP A 117 0.29 0.98 14.27
C ASP A 117 1.44 1.49 13.39
N ALA A 118 1.94 2.68 13.67
CA ALA A 118 2.99 3.29 12.86
C ALA A 118 4.35 2.66 13.15
N VAL A 119 5.10 2.40 12.07
CA VAL A 119 6.47 1.85 12.14
C VAL A 119 7.38 2.60 11.18
N ARG A 120 8.64 2.51 11.44
CA ARG A 120 9.63 3.24 10.66
C ARG A 120 10.75 2.35 10.13
#